data_579aa982c04b11b599b0886932f735d6
#
_entry.id   579aa982c04b11b599b0886932f735d6
#
_cell.length_a   1.000
_cell.length_b   1.000
_cell.length_c   1.000
_cell.angle_alpha   90.00
_cell.angle_beta   90.00
_cell.angle_gamma   90.00
#
_symmetry.space_group_name_H-M   'P 1'
#
loop_
_entity.id
_entity.type
_entity.pdbx_description
1 polymer ?
#
loop_
_entity_poly.entity_id
_entity_poly.type
_entity_poly.pdbx_seq_one_letter_code
_entity_poly.pdbx_strand_id
1 'polypeptide(L)'
;MLVLAPAVALPLLAWLPTAFVSGGVLLTYAEAPQRFRWRRFLWGCWHWFGAFLLLGVGQFVASLALFLPALAAAIAAIAAAGWLAWVAVPGLVLLAVLWTALMEWTRVTAVVRGTRNVVRAFAGAAGFIFRHLLVVAGLYGLALLALGLVHALFRGGLVPNLPLNWWPLVLLVQQAFILARLGTRLVRLAGSVALVAPGTGAQSSSSAAWR
;
A
#
# COMPACT_ATOMS: atom_id res chain seq x y z
N MET A 1 -5.62 -20.75 -23.22
CA MET A 1 -6.64 -20.09 -22.39
C MET A 1 -6.64 -20.54 -20.91
N LEU A 2 -6.31 -21.79 -20.58
CA LEU A 2 -6.32 -22.33 -19.20
C LEU A 2 -5.34 -21.66 -18.22
N VAL A 3 -4.25 -21.05 -18.66
CA VAL A 3 -3.22 -20.43 -17.80
C VAL A 3 -3.55 -18.98 -17.41
N LEU A 4 -4.34 -18.28 -18.22
CA LEU A 4 -4.72 -16.88 -17.97
C LEU A 4 -5.75 -16.73 -16.84
N ALA A 5 -6.66 -17.68 -16.67
CA ALA A 5 -7.69 -17.61 -15.63
C ALA A 5 -7.11 -17.62 -14.22
N PRO A 6 -6.19 -18.53 -13.82
CA PRO A 6 -5.57 -18.48 -12.49
C PRO A 6 -4.65 -17.27 -12.30
N ALA A 7 -3.98 -16.78 -13.34
CA ALA A 7 -3.11 -15.62 -13.27
C ALA A 7 -3.87 -14.32 -12.93
N VAL A 8 -5.13 -14.21 -13.30
CA VAL A 8 -6.01 -13.08 -12.97
C VAL A 8 -6.80 -13.35 -11.68
N ALA A 9 -7.28 -14.58 -11.48
CA ALA A 9 -8.10 -14.92 -10.33
C ALA A 9 -7.33 -14.83 -9.00
N LEU A 10 -6.08 -15.28 -8.93
CA LEU A 10 -5.27 -15.24 -7.71
C LEU A 10 -5.02 -13.82 -7.18
N PRO A 11 -4.60 -12.83 -8.00
CA PRO A 11 -4.49 -11.45 -7.56
C PRO A 11 -5.81 -10.84 -7.07
N LEU A 12 -6.92 -11.14 -7.75
CA LEU A 12 -8.24 -10.67 -7.34
C LEU A 12 -8.68 -11.26 -6.00
N LEU A 13 -8.47 -12.57 -5.81
CA LEU A 13 -8.78 -13.26 -4.55
C LEU A 13 -7.94 -12.70 -3.38
N ALA A 14 -6.66 -12.40 -3.61
CA ALA A 14 -5.80 -11.79 -2.61
C ALA A 14 -6.13 -10.32 -2.33
N TRP A 15 -6.65 -9.60 -3.33
CA TRP A 15 -6.99 -8.20 -3.21
C TRP A 15 -8.25 -7.95 -2.37
N LEU A 16 -9.30 -8.77 -2.49
CA LEU A 16 -10.54 -8.63 -1.74
C LEU A 16 -10.32 -8.64 -0.20
N PRO A 17 -9.64 -9.64 0.39
CA PRO A 17 -9.33 -9.63 1.83
C PRO A 17 -8.49 -8.42 2.23
N THR A 18 -7.55 -8.00 1.36
CA THR A 18 -6.70 -6.83 1.63
C THR A 18 -7.53 -5.54 1.67
N ALA A 19 -8.47 -5.35 0.75
CA ALA A 19 -9.38 -4.21 0.75
C ALA A 19 -10.27 -4.20 2.00
N PHE A 20 -10.79 -5.37 2.40
CA PHE A 20 -11.61 -5.53 3.59
C PHE A 20 -10.84 -5.17 4.87
N VAL A 21 -9.70 -5.81 5.11
CA VAL A 21 -8.90 -5.63 6.34
C VAL A 21 -8.32 -4.21 6.44
N SER A 22 -7.98 -3.59 5.31
CA SER A 22 -7.40 -2.23 5.29
C SER A 22 -8.29 -1.19 5.98
N GLY A 23 -9.63 -1.32 5.88
CA GLY A 23 -10.58 -0.43 6.54
C GLY A 23 -10.49 -0.48 8.07
N GLY A 24 -10.43 -1.68 8.63
CA GLY A 24 -10.29 -1.88 10.07
C GLY A 24 -8.93 -1.42 10.59
N VAL A 25 -7.84 -1.74 9.86
CA VAL A 25 -6.49 -1.33 10.24
C VAL A 25 -6.36 0.19 10.26
N LEU A 26 -6.77 0.88 9.20
CA LEU A 26 -6.69 2.33 9.11
C LEU A 26 -7.56 3.02 10.17
N LEU A 27 -8.78 2.50 10.43
CA LEU A 27 -9.62 3.03 11.48
C LEU A 27 -8.98 2.86 12.86
N THR A 28 -8.38 1.71 13.14
CA THR A 28 -7.68 1.46 14.41
C THR A 28 -6.51 2.41 14.60
N TYR A 29 -5.73 2.70 13.56
CA TYR A 29 -4.65 3.69 13.65
C TYR A 29 -5.17 5.12 13.78
N ALA A 30 -6.26 5.47 13.10
CA ALA A 30 -6.85 6.81 13.18
C ALA A 30 -7.45 7.11 14.57
N GLU A 31 -8.07 6.11 15.20
CA GLU A 31 -8.66 6.24 16.54
C GLU A 31 -7.65 6.07 17.66
N ALA A 32 -6.49 5.45 17.41
CA ALA A 32 -5.42 5.15 18.37
C ALA A 32 -5.94 4.69 19.74
N PRO A 33 -6.83 3.66 19.83
CA PRO A 33 -7.46 3.28 21.07
C PRO A 33 -6.43 2.67 22.03
N GLN A 34 -6.56 2.93 23.34
CA GLN A 34 -5.68 2.35 24.36
C GLN A 34 -5.75 0.81 24.41
N ARG A 35 -6.90 0.24 24.01
CA ARG A 35 -7.10 -1.21 23.92
C ARG A 35 -7.75 -1.55 22.58
N PHE A 36 -7.22 -2.57 21.94
CA PHE A 36 -7.79 -3.11 20.70
C PHE A 36 -9.22 -3.63 20.95
N ARG A 37 -10.16 -3.14 20.12
CA ARG A 37 -11.57 -3.54 20.17
C ARG A 37 -11.94 -4.27 18.89
N TRP A 38 -12.04 -5.61 18.96
CA TRP A 38 -12.33 -6.46 17.81
C TRP A 38 -13.62 -6.06 17.06
N ARG A 39 -14.69 -5.75 17.79
CA ARG A 39 -15.96 -5.31 17.20
C ARG A 39 -15.81 -4.01 16.40
N ARG A 40 -15.01 -3.05 16.91
CA ARG A 40 -14.76 -1.78 16.22
C ARG A 40 -13.89 -1.97 14.97
N PHE A 41 -12.90 -2.85 15.05
CA PHE A 41 -12.09 -3.26 13.91
C PHE A 41 -12.94 -3.87 12.79
N LEU A 42 -13.79 -4.86 13.09
CA LEU A 42 -14.68 -5.50 12.13
C LEU A 42 -15.68 -4.52 11.53
N TRP A 43 -16.24 -3.61 12.38
CA TRP A 43 -17.09 -2.54 11.88
C TRP A 43 -16.36 -1.64 10.89
N GLY A 44 -15.10 -1.26 11.15
CA GLY A 44 -14.27 -0.51 10.24
C GLY A 44 -14.01 -1.24 8.92
N CYS A 45 -13.72 -2.55 8.99
CA CYS A 45 -13.58 -3.39 7.80
C CYS A 45 -14.83 -3.31 6.92
N TRP A 46 -16.02 -3.51 7.49
CA TRP A 46 -17.27 -3.51 6.76
C TRP A 46 -17.67 -2.13 6.25
N HIS A 47 -17.51 -1.12 7.11
CA HIS A 47 -17.89 0.25 6.81
C HIS A 47 -17.15 0.85 5.61
N TRP A 48 -15.84 0.55 5.50
CA TRP A 48 -14.97 1.08 4.44
C TRP A 48 -14.84 0.14 3.23
N PHE A 49 -15.34 -1.09 3.32
CA PHE A 49 -15.15 -2.10 2.28
C PHE A 49 -15.61 -1.63 0.90
N GLY A 50 -16.85 -1.12 0.81
CA GLY A 50 -17.40 -0.65 -0.48
C GLY A 50 -16.60 0.51 -1.09
N ALA A 51 -16.17 1.48 -0.27
CA ALA A 51 -15.35 2.59 -0.74
C ALA A 51 -13.97 2.12 -1.21
N PHE A 52 -13.35 1.16 -0.51
CA PHE A 52 -12.06 0.62 -0.89
C PHE A 52 -12.14 -0.35 -2.06
N LEU A 53 -13.25 -1.04 -2.22
CA LEU A 53 -13.54 -1.84 -3.40
C LEU A 53 -13.61 -0.93 -4.65
N LEU A 54 -14.41 0.13 -4.58
CA LEU A 54 -14.55 1.10 -5.66
C LEU A 54 -13.21 1.78 -5.98
N LEU A 55 -12.47 2.20 -4.95
CA LEU A 55 -11.13 2.77 -5.11
C LEU A 55 -10.18 1.79 -5.78
N GLY A 56 -10.23 0.50 -5.42
CA GLY A 56 -9.37 -0.51 -6.02
C GLY A 56 -9.71 -0.81 -7.47
N VAL A 57 -11.00 -0.87 -7.82
CA VAL A 57 -11.43 -0.98 -9.22
C VAL A 57 -10.97 0.24 -10.01
N GLY A 58 -11.20 1.44 -9.48
CA GLY A 58 -10.72 2.69 -10.09
C GLY A 58 -9.20 2.73 -10.22
N GLN A 59 -8.48 2.28 -9.20
CA GLN A 59 -7.03 2.12 -9.23
C GLN A 59 -6.58 1.17 -10.34
N PHE A 60 -7.24 0.03 -10.49
CA PHE A 60 -6.91 -0.95 -11.52
C PHE A 60 -7.08 -0.36 -12.92
N VAL A 61 -8.26 0.24 -13.21
CA VAL A 61 -8.54 0.86 -14.51
C VAL A 61 -7.55 2.01 -14.80
N ALA A 62 -7.34 2.90 -13.84
CA ALA A 62 -6.40 3.99 -13.99
C ALA A 62 -4.94 3.52 -14.13
N SER A 63 -4.57 2.41 -13.47
CA SER A 63 -3.25 1.79 -13.66
C SER A 63 -3.08 1.27 -15.08
N LEU A 64 -4.07 0.59 -15.65
CA LEU A 64 -4.01 0.15 -17.04
C LEU A 64 -3.86 1.35 -18.00
N ALA A 65 -4.65 2.40 -17.81
CA ALA A 65 -4.60 3.59 -18.64
C ALA A 65 -3.26 4.35 -18.54
N LEU A 66 -2.60 4.30 -17.38
CA LEU A 66 -1.33 4.98 -17.14
C LEU A 66 -0.13 4.12 -17.57
N PHE A 67 -0.10 2.85 -17.15
CA PHE A 67 1.10 2.02 -17.31
C PHE A 67 1.21 1.37 -18.69
N LEU A 68 0.10 1.06 -19.37
CA LEU A 68 0.19 0.49 -20.73
C LEU A 68 0.86 1.43 -21.73
N PRO A 69 0.46 2.72 -21.88
CA PRO A 69 1.14 3.63 -22.77
C PRO A 69 2.56 3.97 -22.29
N ALA A 70 2.79 4.09 -20.98
CA ALA A 70 4.14 4.34 -20.44
C ALA A 70 5.10 3.19 -20.74
N LEU A 71 4.62 1.94 -20.60
CA LEU A 71 5.40 0.75 -20.94
C LEU A 71 5.67 0.66 -22.44
N ALA A 72 4.66 0.93 -23.28
CA ALA A 72 4.83 0.94 -24.72
C ALA A 72 5.86 2.01 -25.16
N ALA A 73 5.79 3.20 -24.58
CA ALA A 73 6.77 4.27 -24.82
C ALA A 73 8.18 3.89 -24.37
N ALA A 74 8.32 3.24 -23.20
CA ALA A 74 9.60 2.76 -22.71
C ALA A 74 10.20 1.67 -23.62
N ILE A 75 9.40 0.72 -24.08
CA ILE A 75 9.83 -0.33 -25.01
C ILE A 75 10.30 0.31 -26.33
N ALA A 76 9.53 1.24 -26.90
CA ALA A 76 9.90 1.93 -28.12
C ALA A 76 11.20 2.74 -27.96
N ALA A 77 11.39 3.43 -26.83
CA ALA A 77 12.60 4.16 -26.52
C ALA A 77 13.84 3.25 -26.41
N ILE A 78 13.69 2.11 -25.73
CA ILE A 78 14.76 1.11 -25.58
C ILE A 78 15.11 0.48 -26.93
N ALA A 79 14.11 0.21 -27.78
CA ALA A 79 14.33 -0.31 -29.13
C ALA A 79 15.04 0.70 -30.04
N ALA A 80 14.75 1.99 -29.89
CA ALA A 80 15.42 3.05 -30.67
C ALA A 80 16.87 3.28 -30.21
N ALA A 81 17.14 3.24 -28.91
CA ALA A 81 18.46 3.41 -28.35
C ALA A 81 18.58 2.68 -27.00
N GLY A 82 19.33 1.59 -26.96
CA GLY A 82 19.43 0.70 -25.79
C GLY A 82 19.87 1.39 -24.49
N TRP A 83 20.67 2.47 -24.56
CA TRP A 83 21.07 3.24 -23.38
C TRP A 83 19.87 3.93 -22.68
N LEU A 84 18.76 4.18 -23.39
CA LEU A 84 17.54 4.76 -22.81
C LEU A 84 16.90 3.82 -21.75
N ALA A 85 17.25 2.55 -21.73
CA ALA A 85 16.83 1.63 -20.68
C ALA A 85 17.22 2.13 -19.28
N TRP A 86 18.38 2.77 -19.14
CA TRP A 86 18.86 3.31 -17.87
C TRP A 86 18.03 4.47 -17.33
N VAL A 87 17.24 5.11 -18.18
CA VAL A 87 16.31 6.19 -17.79
C VAL A 87 14.88 5.68 -17.74
N ALA A 88 14.46 4.90 -18.74
CA ALA A 88 13.07 4.43 -18.86
C ALA A 88 12.68 3.47 -17.73
N VAL A 89 13.56 2.53 -17.36
CA VAL A 89 13.25 1.56 -16.29
C VAL A 89 13.12 2.24 -14.92
N PRO A 90 14.09 3.07 -14.46
CA PRO A 90 13.93 3.84 -13.22
C PRO A 90 12.72 4.77 -13.26
N GLY A 91 12.42 5.39 -14.40
CA GLY A 91 11.26 6.24 -14.58
C GLY A 91 9.94 5.49 -14.38
N LEU A 92 9.79 4.30 -14.95
CA LEU A 92 8.62 3.43 -14.73
C LEU A 92 8.50 2.99 -13.27
N VAL A 93 9.63 2.63 -12.64
CA VAL A 93 9.63 2.25 -11.22
C VAL A 93 9.20 3.43 -10.35
N LEU A 94 9.73 4.63 -10.60
CA LEU A 94 9.35 5.84 -9.87
C LEU A 94 7.86 6.15 -10.05
N LEU A 95 7.35 6.06 -11.27
CA LEU A 95 5.93 6.25 -11.57
C LEU A 95 5.07 5.25 -10.78
N ALA A 96 5.46 3.97 -10.74
CA ALA A 96 4.75 2.93 -9.99
C ALA A 96 4.76 3.21 -8.48
N VAL A 97 5.89 3.65 -7.94
CA VAL A 97 6.00 4.01 -6.51
C VAL A 97 5.12 5.19 -6.18
N LEU A 98 5.18 6.27 -6.96
CA LEU A 98 4.36 7.47 -6.75
C LEU A 98 2.86 7.16 -6.87
N TRP A 99 2.48 6.35 -7.85
CA TRP A 99 1.10 5.90 -8.04
C TRP A 99 0.60 5.09 -6.84
N THR A 100 1.41 4.12 -6.39
CA THR A 100 1.09 3.30 -5.22
C THR A 100 0.97 4.16 -3.96
N ALA A 101 1.88 5.11 -3.78
CA ALA A 101 1.84 6.07 -2.69
C ALA A 101 0.53 6.87 -2.72
N LEU A 102 0.18 7.46 -3.85
CA LEU A 102 -1.02 8.27 -4.01
C LEU A 102 -2.29 7.48 -3.65
N MET A 103 -2.40 6.22 -4.09
CA MET A 103 -3.54 5.36 -3.78
C MET A 103 -3.60 4.98 -2.29
N GLU A 104 -2.45 4.75 -1.66
CA GLU A 104 -2.38 4.47 -0.23
C GLU A 104 -2.80 5.69 0.61
N TRP A 105 -2.28 6.89 0.26
CA TRP A 105 -2.67 8.15 0.91
C TRP A 105 -4.13 8.50 0.69
N THR A 106 -4.72 8.13 -0.45
CA THR A 106 -6.16 8.29 -0.70
C THR A 106 -6.98 7.50 0.31
N ARG A 107 -6.60 6.24 0.60
CA ARG A 107 -7.25 5.42 1.63
C ARG A 107 -7.11 6.03 3.03
N VAL A 108 -5.90 6.47 3.37
CA VAL A 108 -5.63 7.13 4.66
C VAL A 108 -6.48 8.39 4.80
N THR A 109 -6.48 9.26 3.79
CA THR A 109 -7.25 10.51 3.79
C THR A 109 -8.75 10.27 3.89
N ALA A 110 -9.26 9.24 3.21
CA ALA A 110 -10.68 8.84 3.28
C ALA A 110 -11.07 8.50 4.71
N VAL A 111 -10.29 7.66 5.40
CA VAL A 111 -10.59 7.22 6.78
C VAL A 111 -10.41 8.36 7.77
N VAL A 112 -9.30 9.08 7.73
CA VAL A 112 -8.99 10.16 8.69
C VAL A 112 -10.01 11.32 8.58
N ARG A 113 -10.44 11.66 7.35
CA ARG A 113 -11.44 12.71 7.13
C ARG A 113 -12.88 12.19 7.17
N GLY A 114 -13.11 10.90 7.36
CA GLY A 114 -14.45 10.31 7.39
C GLY A 114 -15.21 10.43 6.06
N THR A 115 -14.55 10.66 4.92
CA THR A 115 -15.20 10.88 3.63
C THR A 115 -15.25 9.61 2.79
N ARG A 116 -16.45 9.20 2.38
CA ARG A 116 -16.65 8.08 1.44
C ARG A 116 -16.52 8.50 -0.03
N ASN A 117 -16.44 9.80 -0.30
CA ASN A 117 -16.26 10.30 -1.65
C ASN A 117 -14.82 10.10 -2.09
N VAL A 118 -14.59 9.10 -2.94
CA VAL A 118 -13.26 8.67 -3.43
C VAL A 118 -12.55 9.80 -4.16
N VAL A 119 -13.27 10.59 -4.97
CA VAL A 119 -12.67 11.70 -5.75
C VAL A 119 -12.15 12.79 -4.81
N ARG A 120 -12.96 13.14 -3.79
CA ARG A 120 -12.57 14.15 -2.79
C ARG A 120 -11.39 13.66 -1.93
N ALA A 121 -11.38 12.38 -1.57
CA ALA A 121 -10.25 11.77 -0.84
C ALA A 121 -8.98 11.77 -1.69
N PHE A 122 -9.09 11.45 -2.98
CA PHE A 122 -7.97 11.46 -3.94
C PHE A 122 -7.41 12.88 -4.12
N ALA A 123 -8.25 13.87 -4.36
CA ALA A 123 -7.81 15.27 -4.48
C ALA A 123 -7.13 15.76 -3.19
N GLY A 124 -7.68 15.38 -2.02
CA GLY A 124 -7.08 15.69 -0.72
C GLY A 124 -5.72 15.04 -0.52
N ALA A 125 -5.57 13.78 -0.92
CA ALA A 125 -4.30 13.05 -0.85
C ALA A 125 -3.25 13.65 -1.80
N ALA A 126 -3.63 13.95 -3.04
CA ALA A 126 -2.76 14.59 -4.01
C ALA A 126 -2.26 15.95 -3.50
N GLY A 127 -3.18 16.81 -3.04
CA GLY A 127 -2.82 18.10 -2.47
C GLY A 127 -1.89 18.01 -1.25
N PHE A 128 -2.08 16.98 -0.40
CA PHE A 128 -1.20 16.73 0.73
C PHE A 128 0.20 16.29 0.28
N ILE A 129 0.29 15.34 -0.65
CA ILE A 129 1.57 14.83 -1.18
C ILE A 129 2.36 15.97 -1.83
N PHE A 130 1.72 16.83 -2.64
CA PHE A 130 2.41 17.96 -3.27
C PHE A 130 2.94 18.99 -2.26
N ARG A 131 2.19 19.24 -1.18
CA ARG A 131 2.62 20.19 -0.13
C ARG A 131 3.74 19.64 0.76
N HIS A 132 3.78 18.32 0.94
CA HIS A 132 4.70 17.65 1.87
C HIS A 132 5.57 16.60 1.16
N LEU A 133 5.96 16.88 -0.10
CA LEU A 133 6.64 15.92 -0.97
C LEU A 133 7.88 15.31 -0.32
N LEU A 134 8.72 16.12 0.31
CA LEU A 134 9.95 15.65 0.96
C LEU A 134 9.67 14.71 2.14
N VAL A 135 8.65 15.00 2.95
CA VAL A 135 8.26 14.17 4.09
C VAL A 135 7.70 12.83 3.61
N VAL A 136 6.84 12.87 2.60
CA VAL A 136 6.27 11.66 1.98
C VAL A 136 7.37 10.84 1.31
N ALA A 137 8.26 11.47 0.54
CA ALA A 137 9.40 10.80 -0.09
C ALA A 137 10.35 10.18 0.95
N GLY A 138 10.61 10.87 2.06
CA GLY A 138 11.39 10.35 3.18
C GLY A 138 10.76 9.11 3.82
N LEU A 139 9.44 9.15 4.08
CA LEU A 139 8.71 8.01 4.65
C LEU A 139 8.76 6.78 3.71
N TYR A 140 8.52 6.99 2.41
CA TYR A 140 8.57 5.90 1.43
C TYR A 140 10.00 5.43 1.17
N GLY A 141 10.97 6.34 1.13
CA GLY A 141 12.38 6.00 1.01
C GLY A 141 12.87 5.13 2.17
N LEU A 142 12.55 5.52 3.40
CA LEU A 142 12.87 4.72 4.59
C LEU A 142 12.19 3.34 4.56
N ALA A 143 10.93 3.28 4.17
CA ALA A 143 10.21 2.02 4.04
C ALA A 143 10.80 1.11 2.95
N LEU A 144 11.24 1.69 1.81
CA LEU A 144 11.90 0.95 0.74
C LEU A 144 13.29 0.45 1.17
N LEU A 145 14.05 1.27 1.90
CA LEU A 145 15.34 0.85 2.47
C LEU A 145 15.17 -0.30 3.46
N ALA A 146 14.20 -0.20 4.37
CA ALA A 146 13.89 -1.28 5.31
C ALA A 146 13.46 -2.56 4.58
N LEU A 147 12.61 -2.44 3.57
CA LEU A 147 12.19 -3.58 2.75
C LEU A 147 13.36 -4.17 1.94
N GLY A 148 14.22 -3.32 1.37
CA GLY A 148 15.43 -3.72 0.66
C GLY A 148 16.40 -4.48 1.58
N LEU A 149 16.60 -3.99 2.80
CA LEU A 149 17.42 -4.66 3.80
C LEU A 149 16.86 -6.03 4.18
N VAL A 150 15.54 -6.13 4.42
CA VAL A 150 14.86 -7.41 4.69
C VAL A 150 15.06 -8.39 3.53
N HIS A 151 14.94 -7.93 2.28
CA HIS A 151 15.17 -8.78 1.10
C HIS A 151 16.63 -9.19 0.95
N ALA A 152 17.57 -8.28 1.19
CA ALA A 152 19.01 -8.56 1.10
C ALA A 152 19.43 -9.60 2.17
N LEU A 153 18.98 -9.43 3.41
CA LEU A 153 19.21 -10.38 4.49
C LEU A 153 18.59 -11.75 4.19
N PHE A 154 17.37 -11.78 3.66
CA PHE A 154 16.69 -13.03 3.35
C PHE A 154 17.36 -13.74 2.18
N ARG A 155 17.57 -13.06 1.04
CA ARG A 155 18.16 -13.69 -0.17
C ARG A 155 19.66 -13.89 -0.08
N GLY A 156 20.39 -12.95 0.49
CA GLY A 156 21.85 -13.00 0.56
C GLY A 156 22.39 -13.80 1.76
N GLY A 157 21.68 -13.74 2.91
CA GLY A 157 22.16 -14.36 4.14
C GLY A 157 21.46 -15.67 4.47
N LEU A 158 20.15 -15.70 4.45
CA LEU A 158 19.37 -16.85 4.97
C LEU A 158 19.18 -17.94 3.92
N VAL A 159 18.66 -17.61 2.73
CA VAL A 159 18.27 -18.61 1.72
C VAL A 159 19.46 -19.50 1.27
N PRO A 160 20.66 -18.98 0.98
CA PRO A 160 21.78 -19.82 0.55
C PRO A 160 22.28 -20.79 1.61
N ASN A 161 22.08 -20.46 2.90
CA ASN A 161 22.57 -21.25 4.04
C ASN A 161 21.51 -22.17 4.66
N LEU A 162 20.29 -22.19 4.09
CA LEU A 162 19.21 -23.05 4.58
C LEU A 162 19.40 -24.49 4.07
N PRO A 163 19.40 -25.49 4.97
CA PRO A 163 19.33 -26.88 4.55
C PRO A 163 17.96 -27.17 3.95
N LEU A 164 17.89 -27.28 2.61
CA LEU A 164 16.64 -27.44 1.85
C LEU A 164 15.87 -28.72 2.20
N ASN A 165 16.53 -29.71 2.75
CA ASN A 165 15.94 -30.96 3.27
C ASN A 165 15.20 -30.76 4.61
N TRP A 166 15.37 -29.60 5.28
CA TRP A 166 14.69 -29.32 6.54
C TRP A 166 13.52 -28.35 6.31
N TRP A 167 12.49 -28.85 5.63
CA TRP A 167 11.30 -28.08 5.22
C TRP A 167 10.61 -27.28 6.35
N PRO A 168 10.59 -27.72 7.67
CA PRO A 168 9.99 -26.88 8.70
C PRO A 168 10.76 -25.56 8.92
N LEU A 169 12.11 -25.62 8.85
CA LEU A 169 12.94 -24.41 8.96
C LEU A 169 12.72 -23.47 7.79
N VAL A 170 12.63 -24.00 6.57
CA VAL A 170 12.34 -23.22 5.37
C VAL A 170 10.99 -22.50 5.50
N LEU A 171 9.95 -23.21 5.97
CA LEU A 171 8.64 -22.62 6.25
C LEU A 171 8.70 -21.52 7.32
N LEU A 172 9.39 -21.75 8.42
CA LEU A 172 9.52 -20.77 9.50
C LEU A 172 10.21 -19.49 9.01
N VAL A 173 11.28 -19.62 8.24
CA VAL A 173 12.01 -18.49 7.66
C VAL A 173 11.14 -17.74 6.66
N GLN A 174 10.36 -18.43 5.82
CA GLN A 174 9.40 -17.80 4.92
C GLN A 174 8.31 -17.04 5.68
N GLN A 175 7.76 -17.60 6.75
CA GLN A 175 6.78 -16.92 7.59
C GLN A 175 7.37 -15.67 8.26
N ALA A 176 8.60 -15.75 8.79
CA ALA A 176 9.30 -14.61 9.36
C ALA A 176 9.50 -13.49 8.32
N PHE A 177 9.86 -13.84 7.08
CA PHE A 177 9.97 -12.88 5.98
C PHE A 177 8.63 -12.20 5.65
N ILE A 178 7.54 -12.98 5.58
CA ILE A 178 6.19 -12.44 5.35
C ILE A 178 5.79 -11.48 6.47
N LEU A 179 6.03 -11.85 7.74
CA LEU A 179 5.74 -11.01 8.90
C LEU A 179 6.58 -9.71 8.89
N ALA A 180 7.87 -9.79 8.58
CA ALA A 180 8.72 -8.61 8.45
C ALA A 180 8.21 -7.66 7.35
N ARG A 181 7.80 -8.19 6.20
CA ARG A 181 7.21 -7.42 5.10
C ARG A 181 5.86 -6.78 5.48
N LEU A 182 5.02 -7.49 6.21
CA LEU A 182 3.78 -6.95 6.76
C LEU A 182 4.06 -5.85 7.78
N GLY A 183 5.03 -6.05 8.67
CA GLY A 183 5.47 -5.06 9.66
C GLY A 183 5.89 -3.75 9.01
N THR A 184 6.74 -3.78 7.98
CA THR A 184 7.15 -2.57 7.25
C THR A 184 5.96 -1.84 6.63
N ARG A 185 4.97 -2.57 6.11
CA ARG A 185 3.73 -1.99 5.57
C ARG A 185 2.90 -1.32 6.67
N LEU A 186 2.76 -1.97 7.83
CA LEU A 186 1.98 -1.44 8.96
C LEU A 186 2.63 -0.17 9.54
N VAL A 187 3.95 -0.15 9.69
CA VAL A 187 4.70 1.03 10.15
C VAL A 187 4.51 2.20 9.19
N ARG A 188 4.57 1.95 7.89
CA ARG A 188 4.33 2.97 6.87
C ARG A 188 2.90 3.52 6.95
N LEU A 189 1.89 2.67 7.09
CA LEU A 189 0.50 3.08 7.26
C LEU A 189 0.30 3.91 8.53
N ALA A 190 0.88 3.49 9.65
CA ALA A 190 0.83 4.23 10.90
C ALA A 190 1.46 5.62 10.76
N GLY A 191 2.65 5.71 10.13
CA GLY A 191 3.31 6.98 9.81
C GLY A 191 2.46 7.87 8.91
N SER A 192 1.81 7.31 7.90
CA SER A 192 0.91 8.05 7.00
C SER A 192 -0.30 8.62 7.76
N VAL A 193 -0.91 7.84 8.65
CA VAL A 193 -2.02 8.31 9.50
C VAL A 193 -1.54 9.42 10.45
N ALA A 194 -0.40 9.24 11.11
CA ALA A 194 0.15 10.23 12.02
C ALA A 194 0.47 11.57 11.35
N LEU A 195 0.88 11.56 10.09
CA LEU A 195 1.15 12.77 9.30
C LEU A 195 -0.13 13.51 8.87
N VAL A 196 -1.23 12.79 8.64
CA VAL A 196 -2.52 13.41 8.25
C VAL A 196 -3.32 13.87 9.47
N ALA A 197 -3.17 13.20 10.61
CA ALA A 197 -3.94 13.44 11.82
C ALA A 197 -3.53 14.70 12.67
N PRO A 198 -2.31 15.27 12.63
CA PRO A 198 -1.88 16.30 13.57
C PRO A 198 -2.65 17.64 13.50
N GLY A 199 -3.66 17.77 12.64
CA GLY A 199 -4.55 18.94 12.61
C GLY A 199 -5.95 18.68 13.17
N THR A 200 -6.26 17.47 13.61
CA THR A 200 -7.60 17.09 14.08
C THR A 200 -7.75 17.14 15.60
N GLY A 201 -7.13 18.11 16.28
CA GLY A 201 -7.40 18.40 17.69
C GLY A 201 -8.88 18.64 18.04
N ALA A 202 -9.78 18.47 17.06
CA ALA A 202 -11.23 18.57 17.18
C ALA A 202 -11.93 17.21 17.40
N GLN A 203 -11.22 16.11 17.59
CA GLN A 203 -11.84 14.78 17.72
C GLN A 203 -12.55 14.53 19.07
N SER A 204 -12.49 15.47 20.03
CA SER A 204 -13.23 15.33 21.28
C SER A 204 -14.77 15.49 21.12
N SER A 205 -15.24 16.11 20.04
CA SER A 205 -16.69 16.35 19.85
C SER A 205 -17.40 15.25 19.03
N SER A 206 -16.69 14.45 18.24
CA SER A 206 -17.36 13.43 17.41
C SER A 206 -17.62 12.10 18.13
N SER A 207 -16.96 11.86 19.28
CA SER A 207 -17.22 10.63 20.07
C SER A 207 -18.60 10.62 20.74
N ALA A 208 -19.28 11.76 20.84
CA ALA A 208 -20.63 11.88 21.42
C ALA A 208 -21.74 11.44 20.45
N ALA A 209 -21.51 11.44 19.14
CA ALA A 209 -22.52 11.13 18.12
C ALA A 209 -22.71 9.62 17.87
N TRP A 210 -21.94 8.75 18.55
CA TRP A 210 -21.93 7.30 18.28
C TRP A 210 -22.20 6.45 19.53
N ARG A 211 -22.83 7.04 20.55
CA ARG A 211 -23.34 6.30 21.72
C ARG A 211 -24.75 5.79 21.49
#